data_8a20aff6659b3df74550525352f7d55b
#
_entry.id   8a20aff6659b3df74550525352f7d55b
#
_cell.length_a   1.000
_cell.length_b   1.000
_cell.length_c   1.000
_cell.angle_alpha   90.00
_cell.angle_beta   90.00
_cell.angle_gamma   90.00
#
_symmetry.space_group_name_H-M   'P 1'
#
loop_
_entity.id
_entity.type
_entity.pdbx_description
1 polymer ?
#
loop_
_entity_poly.entity_id
_entity_poly.type
_entity_poly.pdbx_seq_one_letter_code
_entity_poly.pdbx_strand_id
1 'polypeptide(L)'
;MYIKSVITAVTAFATLIPSILAGKAVVGNHCKGPVYLWSVGGGGSTPMKTIRPNSTYDENFRNPPWGGVSLKISNDPTQQNITQFEYTLVNTTVWYDVSNINGDPFRKKGYKLTTNSSCPEVHCPPSNAPCNQVYNHPDDNWATHACSSTAVLVLTLCAY
;
A
#
# COMPACT_ATOMS: atom_id res chain seq x y z
N MET A 1 26.11 44.08 -53.60
CA MET A 1 25.04 43.08 -53.47
C MET A 1 25.13 42.56 -52.03
N TYR A 2 24.27 43.09 -51.12
CA TYR A 2 24.30 42.73 -49.68
C TYR A 2 23.25 41.62 -49.42
N ILE A 3 23.73 40.45 -49.00
CA ILE A 3 22.86 39.33 -48.59
C ILE A 3 22.49 39.56 -47.13
N LYS A 4 21.21 39.83 -46.86
CA LYS A 4 20.68 39.87 -45.48
C LYS A 4 20.38 38.45 -45.02
N SER A 5 21.19 37.93 -44.07
CA SER A 5 20.87 36.69 -43.35
C SER A 5 19.73 36.92 -42.38
N VAL A 6 18.64 36.21 -42.59
CA VAL A 6 17.51 36.14 -41.63
C VAL A 6 17.78 34.99 -40.66
N ILE A 7 18.06 35.32 -39.39
CA ILE A 7 18.19 34.33 -38.33
C ILE A 7 16.81 34.08 -37.79
N THR A 8 16.24 32.89 -38.07
CA THR A 8 14.96 32.44 -37.48
C THR A 8 15.24 31.83 -36.10
N ALA A 9 14.86 32.52 -35.07
CA ALA A 9 14.96 31.98 -33.70
C ALA A 9 13.84 30.95 -33.49
N VAL A 10 14.20 29.69 -33.32
CA VAL A 10 13.29 28.60 -32.91
C VAL A 10 13.16 28.62 -31.40
N THR A 11 12.05 29.13 -30.89
CA THR A 11 11.70 29.03 -29.47
C THR A 11 11.18 27.62 -29.16
N ALA A 12 12.00 26.81 -28.49
CA ALA A 12 11.58 25.51 -27.95
C ALA A 12 10.68 25.73 -26.73
N PHE A 13 9.39 25.44 -26.87
CA PHE A 13 8.48 25.35 -25.73
C PHE A 13 8.76 24.04 -25.01
N ALA A 14 9.42 24.09 -23.85
CA ALA A 14 9.47 22.95 -22.92
C ALA A 14 8.09 22.77 -22.28
N THR A 15 7.33 21.79 -22.73
CA THR A 15 6.09 21.38 -22.06
C THR A 15 6.46 20.70 -20.73
N LEU A 16 6.21 21.39 -19.62
CA LEU A 16 6.25 20.80 -18.28
C LEU A 16 5.11 19.78 -18.21
N ILE A 17 5.41 18.50 -18.44
CA ILE A 17 4.49 17.41 -18.17
C ILE A 17 4.42 17.28 -16.65
N PRO A 18 3.25 17.49 -16.00
CA PRO A 18 3.15 17.28 -14.58
C PRO A 18 3.46 15.80 -14.29
N SER A 19 4.48 15.54 -13.49
CA SER A 19 4.76 14.20 -12.99
C SER A 19 3.59 13.81 -12.11
N ILE A 20 2.70 12.94 -12.62
CA ILE A 20 1.66 12.32 -11.78
C ILE A 20 2.41 11.45 -10.78
N LEU A 21 2.44 11.88 -9.52
CA LEU A 21 3.05 11.11 -8.45
C LEU A 21 2.26 9.82 -8.31
N ALA A 22 2.90 8.68 -8.59
CA ALA A 22 2.28 7.37 -8.41
C ALA A 22 1.95 7.18 -6.93
N GLY A 23 0.75 6.69 -6.65
CA GLY A 23 0.36 6.32 -5.30
C GLY A 23 1.14 5.11 -4.79
N LYS A 24 1.12 4.90 -3.49
CA LYS A 24 1.90 3.84 -2.87
C LYS A 24 1.25 3.21 -1.64
N ALA A 25 1.62 1.95 -1.39
CA ALA A 25 1.34 1.24 -0.15
C ALA A 25 2.54 1.38 0.79
N VAL A 26 2.27 1.73 2.05
CA VAL A 26 3.28 1.89 3.10
C VAL A 26 2.87 1.03 4.29
N VAL A 27 3.83 0.32 4.88
CA VAL A 27 3.67 -0.42 6.13
C VAL A 27 4.63 0.14 7.17
N GLY A 28 4.09 0.73 8.24
CA GLY A 28 4.85 1.27 9.37
C GLY A 28 4.87 0.30 10.54
N ASN A 29 6.05 0.01 11.07
CA ASN A 29 6.21 -0.83 12.25
C ASN A 29 6.41 0.03 13.50
N HIS A 30 5.35 0.20 14.31
CA HIS A 30 5.41 0.82 15.64
C HIS A 30 5.47 -0.23 16.77
N CYS A 31 5.62 -1.52 16.42
CA CYS A 31 5.80 -2.58 17.40
C CYS A 31 7.19 -2.51 18.05
N LYS A 32 7.33 -3.13 19.23
CA LYS A 32 8.61 -3.22 19.95
C LYS A 32 9.62 -4.17 19.26
N GLY A 33 9.16 -5.12 18.46
CA GLY A 33 9.97 -6.10 17.75
C GLY A 33 9.95 -5.90 16.25
N PRO A 34 10.77 -6.65 15.50
CA PRO A 34 10.75 -6.65 14.05
C PRO A 34 9.41 -7.20 13.52
N VAL A 35 9.07 -6.77 12.31
CA VAL A 35 7.94 -7.27 11.54
C VAL A 35 8.50 -7.77 10.20
N TYR A 36 7.94 -8.86 9.71
CA TYR A 36 8.36 -9.52 8.48
C TYR A 36 7.29 -9.34 7.42
N LEU A 37 7.72 -9.00 6.18
CA LEU A 37 6.83 -8.68 5.08
C LEU A 37 7.25 -9.40 3.80
N TRP A 38 6.27 -9.91 3.08
CA TRP A 38 6.39 -10.46 1.72
C TRP A 38 5.38 -9.76 0.82
N SER A 39 5.86 -9.12 -0.26
CA SER A 39 4.98 -8.54 -1.27
C SER A 39 4.70 -9.58 -2.35
N VAL A 40 3.45 -10.01 -2.46
CA VAL A 40 2.99 -11.09 -3.35
C VAL A 40 2.04 -10.53 -4.39
N GLY A 41 2.30 -10.83 -5.68
CA GLY A 41 1.42 -10.42 -6.78
C GLY A 41 1.89 -10.96 -8.11
N GLY A 42 0.97 -11.22 -9.05
CA GLY A 42 1.27 -11.71 -10.39
C GLY A 42 1.93 -13.10 -10.41
N GLY A 43 1.60 -13.95 -9.43
CA GLY A 43 2.17 -15.31 -9.31
C GLY A 43 3.58 -15.35 -8.71
N GLY A 44 4.13 -14.23 -8.23
CA GLY A 44 5.43 -14.16 -7.58
C GLY A 44 5.41 -13.51 -6.22
N SER A 45 6.47 -13.73 -5.44
CA SER A 45 6.71 -13.11 -4.14
C SER A 45 8.09 -12.49 -4.10
N THR A 46 8.20 -11.31 -3.47
CA THR A 46 9.53 -10.76 -3.15
C THR A 46 10.20 -11.58 -2.05
N PRO A 47 11.54 -11.54 -1.96
CA PRO A 47 12.23 -12.00 -0.77
C PRO A 47 11.70 -11.29 0.48
N MET A 48 11.70 -12.00 1.62
CA MET A 48 11.30 -11.46 2.91
C MET A 48 12.01 -10.14 3.22
N LYS A 49 11.24 -9.16 3.64
CA LYS A 49 11.74 -7.89 4.17
C LYS A 49 11.54 -7.85 5.69
N THR A 50 12.55 -7.41 6.42
CA THR A 50 12.45 -7.16 7.86
C THR A 50 12.27 -5.67 8.10
N ILE A 51 11.15 -5.29 8.67
CA ILE A 51 10.86 -3.91 9.08
C ILE A 51 11.21 -3.78 10.56
N ARG A 52 12.27 -3.03 10.87
CA ARG A 52 12.68 -2.78 12.25
C ARG A 52 11.66 -1.90 12.98
N PRO A 53 11.64 -1.90 14.33
CA PRO A 53 10.85 -0.94 15.09
C PRO A 53 11.07 0.51 14.63
N ASN A 54 9.99 1.29 14.53
CA ASN A 54 9.97 2.68 14.06
C ASN A 54 10.50 2.88 12.63
N SER A 55 10.44 1.84 11.80
CA SER A 55 10.81 1.88 10.39
C SER A 55 9.60 1.57 9.50
N THR A 56 9.72 1.86 8.21
CA THR A 56 8.70 1.61 7.20
C THR A 56 9.21 0.75 6.06
N TYR A 57 8.30 0.05 5.42
CA TYR A 57 8.42 -0.47 4.06
C TYR A 57 7.47 0.31 3.17
N ASP A 58 7.84 0.60 1.94
CA ASP A 58 6.94 1.16 0.95
C ASP A 58 7.20 0.58 -0.45
N GLU A 59 6.15 0.53 -1.25
CA GLU A 59 6.21 0.25 -2.68
C GLU A 59 5.17 1.10 -3.43
N ASN A 60 5.51 1.52 -4.65
CA ASN A 60 4.53 2.12 -5.56
C ASN A 60 3.48 1.07 -5.92
N PHE A 61 2.23 1.49 -6.11
CA PHE A 61 1.21 0.56 -6.56
C PHE A 61 1.63 -0.12 -7.86
N ARG A 62 1.59 -1.45 -7.86
CA ARG A 62 1.88 -2.29 -9.01
C ARG A 62 0.59 -2.81 -9.61
N ASN A 63 0.58 -3.00 -10.91
CA ASN A 63 -0.50 -3.67 -11.63
C ASN A 63 0.04 -4.98 -12.23
N PRO A 64 0.11 -6.07 -11.44
CA PRO A 64 0.60 -7.35 -11.93
C PRO A 64 -0.35 -7.92 -13.01
N PRO A 65 0.14 -8.83 -13.87
CA PRO A 65 -0.66 -9.37 -14.98
C PRO A 65 -1.93 -10.12 -14.51
N TRP A 66 -1.93 -10.61 -13.27
CA TRP A 66 -3.07 -11.32 -12.68
C TRP A 66 -3.28 -10.88 -11.24
N GLY A 67 -4.55 -10.50 -10.94
CA GLY A 67 -4.98 -10.14 -9.59
C GLY A 67 -4.36 -8.85 -9.06
N GLY A 68 -4.46 -8.68 -7.75
CA GLY A 68 -3.86 -7.58 -7.01
C GLY A 68 -2.50 -7.94 -6.41
N VAL A 69 -2.11 -7.14 -5.43
CA VAL A 69 -0.94 -7.35 -4.59
C VAL A 69 -1.39 -7.54 -3.15
N SER A 70 -0.83 -8.53 -2.48
CA SER A 70 -0.98 -8.76 -1.05
C SER A 70 0.37 -8.55 -0.35
N LEU A 71 0.44 -7.55 0.52
CA LEU A 71 1.54 -7.38 1.47
C LEU A 71 1.24 -8.28 2.67
N LYS A 72 1.85 -9.45 2.70
CA LYS A 72 1.71 -10.43 3.80
C LYS A 72 2.63 -10.07 4.94
N ILE A 73 2.07 -9.87 6.13
CA ILE A 73 2.78 -9.26 7.26
C ILE A 73 2.63 -10.16 8.50
N SER A 74 3.75 -10.45 9.15
CA SER A 74 3.78 -11.28 10.36
C SER A 74 4.73 -10.70 11.42
N ASN A 75 4.52 -11.08 12.67
CA ASN A 75 5.44 -10.83 13.77
C ASN A 75 6.48 -11.95 13.94
N ASP A 76 6.46 -12.97 13.07
CA ASP A 76 7.46 -14.04 12.96
C ASP A 76 7.79 -14.34 11.49
N PRO A 77 8.95 -14.94 11.19
CA PRO A 77 9.40 -15.16 9.80
C PRO A 77 8.77 -16.38 9.11
N THR A 78 7.82 -17.09 9.72
CA THR A 78 7.32 -18.38 9.21
C THR A 78 6.13 -18.29 8.27
N GLN A 79 5.49 -17.14 8.14
CA GLN A 79 4.26 -16.92 7.36
C GLN A 79 3.04 -17.75 7.83
N GLN A 80 3.02 -18.25 9.04
CA GLN A 80 1.90 -19.08 9.51
C GLN A 80 0.73 -18.26 10.07
N ASN A 81 1.01 -17.06 10.57
CA ASN A 81 0.02 -16.15 11.16
C ASN A 81 0.27 -14.76 10.56
N ILE A 82 -0.55 -14.37 9.58
CA ILE A 82 -0.34 -13.16 8.78
C ILE A 82 -1.59 -12.30 8.72
N THR A 83 -1.40 -10.99 8.87
CA THR A 83 -2.31 -9.96 8.37
C THR A 83 -1.88 -9.57 6.97
N GLN A 84 -2.81 -9.39 6.06
CA GLN A 84 -2.56 -8.99 4.69
C GLN A 84 -3.05 -7.55 4.48
N PHE A 85 -2.22 -6.70 3.92
CA PHE A 85 -2.64 -5.42 3.36
C PHE A 85 -2.68 -5.60 1.84
N GLU A 86 -3.87 -5.56 1.29
CA GLU A 86 -4.10 -5.91 -0.11
C GLU A 86 -4.49 -4.69 -0.92
N TYR A 87 -4.05 -4.64 -2.18
CA TYR A 87 -4.49 -3.62 -3.11
C TYR A 87 -4.54 -4.11 -4.55
N THR A 88 -5.46 -3.54 -5.33
CA THR A 88 -5.59 -3.79 -6.77
C THR A 88 -5.75 -2.45 -7.48
N LEU A 89 -4.88 -2.19 -8.46
CA LEU A 89 -4.92 -0.97 -9.26
C LEU A 89 -5.77 -1.22 -10.52
N VAL A 90 -6.84 -0.45 -10.68
CA VAL A 90 -7.72 -0.49 -11.86
C VAL A 90 -7.87 0.93 -12.40
N ASN A 91 -7.24 1.22 -13.53
CA ASN A 91 -7.22 2.55 -14.14
C ASN A 91 -6.72 3.64 -13.15
N THR A 92 -7.60 4.58 -12.79
CA THR A 92 -7.31 5.68 -11.86
C THR A 92 -7.75 5.39 -10.43
N THR A 93 -8.14 4.14 -10.13
CA THR A 93 -8.64 3.73 -8.82
C THR A 93 -7.75 2.64 -8.23
N VAL A 94 -7.39 2.77 -6.96
CA VAL A 94 -6.84 1.69 -6.15
C VAL A 94 -7.94 1.16 -5.23
N TRP A 95 -8.22 -0.14 -5.34
CA TRP A 95 -9.05 -0.89 -4.40
C TRP A 95 -8.13 -1.46 -3.33
N TYR A 96 -8.53 -1.42 -2.07
CA TYR A 96 -7.68 -1.86 -0.98
C TYR A 96 -8.49 -2.38 0.21
N ASP A 97 -7.86 -3.24 0.99
CA ASP A 97 -8.41 -3.77 2.24
C ASP A 97 -7.29 -4.25 3.17
N VAL A 98 -7.71 -4.65 4.37
CA VAL A 98 -6.89 -5.44 5.29
C VAL A 98 -7.58 -6.77 5.51
N SER A 99 -6.84 -7.87 5.45
CA SER A 99 -7.37 -9.21 5.59
C SER A 99 -6.64 -10.00 6.70
N ASN A 100 -7.44 -10.56 7.59
CA ASN A 100 -7.01 -11.44 8.68
C ASN A 100 -7.44 -12.90 8.47
N ILE A 101 -7.85 -13.28 7.25
CA ILE A 101 -8.28 -14.65 6.94
C ILE A 101 -7.20 -15.69 7.26
N ASN A 102 -5.92 -15.31 7.07
CA ASN A 102 -4.77 -16.18 7.32
C ASN A 102 -4.08 -15.91 8.68
N GLY A 103 -4.72 -15.18 9.58
CA GLY A 103 -4.21 -14.87 10.90
C GLY A 103 -4.39 -13.41 11.29
N ASP A 104 -4.11 -13.08 12.54
CA ASP A 104 -4.23 -11.74 13.10
C ASP A 104 -3.16 -11.52 14.18
N PRO A 105 -1.87 -11.45 13.79
CA PRO A 105 -0.75 -11.35 14.73
C PRO A 105 -0.70 -10.01 15.48
N PHE A 106 -1.44 -8.99 15.01
CA PHE A 106 -1.43 -7.64 15.57
C PHE A 106 -2.68 -7.29 16.38
N ARG A 107 -3.65 -8.19 16.51
CA ARG A 107 -4.93 -7.98 17.23
C ARG A 107 -4.76 -7.35 18.61
N LYS A 108 -3.83 -7.86 19.40
CA LYS A 108 -3.58 -7.40 20.78
C LYS A 108 -2.88 -6.04 20.88
N LYS A 109 -2.34 -5.53 19.80
CA LYS A 109 -1.60 -4.26 19.75
C LYS A 109 -2.26 -3.22 18.85
N GLY A 110 -3.27 -3.65 18.10
CA GLY A 110 -4.00 -2.84 17.16
C GLY A 110 -3.20 -2.39 15.96
N TYR A 111 -3.91 -1.96 14.94
CA TYR A 111 -3.36 -1.36 13.73
C TYR A 111 -4.37 -0.41 13.11
N LYS A 112 -3.91 0.46 12.24
CA LYS A 112 -4.78 1.35 11.45
C LYS A 112 -4.24 1.50 10.04
N LEU A 113 -5.16 1.61 9.08
CA LEU A 113 -4.83 1.99 7.71
C LEU A 113 -5.41 3.38 7.48
N THR A 114 -4.54 4.33 7.16
CA THR A 114 -4.87 5.73 6.91
C THR A 114 -4.50 6.14 5.50
N THR A 115 -5.04 7.26 5.03
CA THR A 115 -4.76 7.78 3.71
C THR A 115 -4.38 9.27 3.77
N ASN A 116 -3.72 9.78 2.73
CA ASN A 116 -3.45 11.20 2.56
C ASN A 116 -4.57 11.94 1.80
N SER A 117 -5.73 11.31 1.65
CA SER A 117 -6.90 11.83 0.94
C SER A 117 -8.20 11.44 1.66
N SER A 118 -9.34 11.97 1.21
CA SER A 118 -10.66 11.71 1.82
C SER A 118 -11.20 10.31 1.44
N CYS A 119 -10.42 9.26 1.67
CA CYS A 119 -10.81 7.89 1.40
C CYS A 119 -11.09 7.15 2.72
N PRO A 120 -11.85 6.04 2.70
CA PRO A 120 -12.12 5.25 3.89
C PRO A 120 -10.85 4.79 4.59
N GLU A 121 -10.86 4.83 5.91
CA GLU A 121 -9.78 4.37 6.78
C GLU A 121 -10.21 3.15 7.58
N VAL A 122 -9.25 2.36 8.04
CA VAL A 122 -9.48 1.19 8.90
C VAL A 122 -8.87 1.47 10.27
N HIS A 123 -9.66 1.27 11.32
CA HIS A 123 -9.23 1.46 12.71
C HIS A 123 -9.52 0.20 13.52
N CYS A 124 -8.49 -0.55 13.84
CA CYS A 124 -8.56 -1.78 14.64
C CYS A 124 -7.80 -1.59 15.95
N PRO A 125 -8.42 -1.06 17.01
CA PRO A 125 -7.79 -0.90 18.31
C PRO A 125 -7.49 -2.27 18.93
N PRO A 126 -6.57 -2.35 19.93
CA PRO A 126 -6.26 -3.56 20.66
C PRO A 126 -7.52 -4.23 21.20
N SER A 127 -7.71 -5.52 20.90
CA SER A 127 -8.95 -6.24 21.25
C SER A 127 -8.70 -7.72 21.49
N ASN A 128 -9.65 -8.37 22.17
CA ASN A 128 -9.77 -9.83 22.24
C ASN A 128 -10.63 -10.40 21.09
N ALA A 129 -11.54 -9.57 20.54
CA ALA A 129 -12.37 -9.93 19.39
C ALA A 129 -11.69 -9.53 18.07
N PRO A 130 -12.04 -10.19 16.95
CA PRO A 130 -11.63 -9.76 15.63
C PRO A 130 -12.11 -8.33 15.33
N CYS A 131 -11.34 -7.58 14.56
CA CYS A 131 -11.75 -6.27 14.06
C CYS A 131 -12.84 -6.42 12.99
N ASN A 132 -13.94 -5.69 13.13
CA ASN A 132 -15.07 -5.74 12.20
C ASN A 132 -14.92 -4.82 10.98
N GLN A 133 -13.77 -4.16 10.80
CA GLN A 133 -13.50 -3.30 9.65
C GLN A 133 -12.60 -3.96 8.60
N VAL A 134 -12.31 -5.24 8.75
CA VAL A 134 -11.39 -6.01 7.90
C VAL A 134 -11.99 -7.35 7.52
N TYR A 135 -11.43 -7.99 6.50
CA TYR A 135 -11.78 -9.37 6.19
C TYR A 135 -11.35 -10.31 7.31
N ASN A 136 -12.30 -11.00 7.93
CA ASN A 136 -12.09 -12.14 8.80
C ASN A 136 -12.54 -13.44 8.13
N HIS A 137 -13.46 -13.32 7.16
CA HIS A 137 -13.96 -14.40 6.32
C HIS A 137 -13.89 -14.00 4.83
N PRO A 138 -13.82 -14.95 3.88
CA PRO A 138 -13.70 -14.66 2.46
C PRO A 138 -14.85 -13.86 1.84
N ASP A 139 -15.99 -13.81 2.48
CA ASP A 139 -17.22 -13.14 2.04
C ASP A 139 -17.46 -11.77 2.68
N ASP A 140 -16.52 -11.25 3.48
CA ASP A 140 -16.59 -9.92 4.12
C ASP A 140 -16.34 -8.77 3.11
N ASN A 141 -16.97 -8.82 1.93
CA ASN A 141 -16.72 -7.90 0.79
C ASN A 141 -16.96 -6.41 1.10
N TRP A 142 -17.70 -6.10 2.15
CA TRP A 142 -17.92 -4.75 2.66
C TRP A 142 -16.63 -4.11 3.22
N ALA A 143 -15.61 -4.90 3.54
CA ALA A 143 -14.32 -4.42 4.03
C ALA A 143 -13.40 -3.88 2.90
N THR A 144 -13.78 -4.05 1.64
CA THR A 144 -13.05 -3.47 0.50
C THR A 144 -13.38 -1.99 0.34
N HIS A 145 -12.37 -1.18 0.17
CA HIS A 145 -12.45 0.25 -0.03
C HIS A 145 -11.83 0.67 -1.36
N ALA A 146 -12.07 1.92 -1.78
CA ALA A 146 -11.52 2.48 -2.99
C ALA A 146 -10.98 3.89 -2.78
N CYS A 147 -9.92 4.24 -3.49
CA CYS A 147 -9.31 5.55 -3.50
C CYS A 147 -8.73 5.91 -4.87
N SER A 148 -8.24 7.15 -5.03
CA SER A 148 -7.45 7.53 -6.20
C SER A 148 -6.17 6.69 -6.30
N SER A 149 -5.77 6.32 -7.52
CA SER A 149 -4.48 5.65 -7.79
C SER A 149 -3.25 6.48 -7.40
N THR A 150 -3.44 7.76 -7.06
CA THR A 150 -2.37 8.65 -6.57
C THR A 150 -2.31 8.72 -5.04
N ALA A 151 -3.22 8.04 -4.33
CA ALA A 151 -3.26 8.04 -2.87
C ALA A 151 -2.04 7.35 -2.26
N VAL A 152 -1.66 7.81 -1.07
CA VAL A 152 -0.73 7.10 -0.20
C VAL A 152 -1.53 6.38 0.87
N LEU A 153 -1.49 5.05 0.86
CA LEU A 153 -2.15 4.20 1.85
C LEU A 153 -1.12 3.74 2.88
N VAL A 154 -1.35 4.00 4.16
CA VAL A 154 -0.40 3.72 5.24
C VAL A 154 -1.00 2.78 6.27
N LEU A 155 -0.57 1.52 6.30
CA LEU A 155 -0.88 0.57 7.36
C LEU A 155 0.15 0.73 8.49
N THR A 156 -0.29 1.23 9.64
CA THR A 156 0.53 1.36 10.85
C THR A 156 0.21 0.22 11.81
N LEU A 157 1.19 -0.62 12.08
CA LEU A 157 1.10 -1.76 13.01
C LEU A 157 1.44 -1.32 14.43
N CYS A 158 0.76 -1.90 15.44
CA CYS A 158 0.89 -1.53 16.85
C CYS A 158 0.63 -0.01 17.05
N ALA A 159 -0.46 0.46 16.46
CA ALA A 159 -0.77 1.89 16.32
C ALA A 159 -1.38 2.55 17.57
N TYR A 160 -1.53 1.79 18.68
CA TYR A 160 -2.18 2.23 19.90
C TYR A 160 -1.33 1.94 21.14
#